data_35fc5c66aa006f4db871c2a3367fc949
#
_entry.id   35fc5c66aa006f4db871c2a3367fc949
#
_cell.length_a   1.000
_cell.length_b   1.000
_cell.length_c   1.000
_cell.angle_alpha   90.00
_cell.angle_beta   90.00
_cell.angle_gamma   90.00
#
_symmetry.space_group_name_H-M   'P 1'
#
loop_
_entity.id
_entity.type
_entity.pdbx_description
1 polymer ?
#
loop_
_entity_poly.entity_id
_entity_poly.type
_entity_poly.pdbx_seq_one_letter_code
_entity_poly.pdbx_strand_id
1 'polypeptide(L)'
;MNSFLQSLEDPARPFLGPNYWILKKMGLLLPKSILGKILYIFLHETVTFFVATQYMELYVIRSDLDLVLTNMKISMLSVVCIVKVNTFVLWQKHWREVLDYITEADNFERQNEDPVKSQIVEAYTKYCRRLTYFYWALVSTTFLTTTCSPLMRYLSSSTFRENMRNGTEPFPHIFSSWMPFDKYHSPGCWITVLWHTVLCAYGAAIMAAYDTCIVVTMVFFGGKLDLLRERCKHMFGSYGTVITDKQCEEVVRQLHGIHVMLIKYSRLFNSLLSPVMFFYMVMCSLMLCASAYQLTSAQNAAQKLLMAEYLIFGIAQLFVFCWHSNDVLIKNENMTSGPFESNWYTANYRQKKDVLLLSGQLRIKNIFTAGPFANLTLPTFINILKGAYSYYTLLRK
;
A
#
# COMPACT_ATOMS: atom_id res chain seq x y z
N MET A 1 10.73 -10.25 -22.02
CA MET A 1 10.12 -9.20 -21.17
C MET A 1 10.06 -7.95 -22.03
N ASN A 2 8.89 -7.32 -22.21
CA ASN A 2 8.71 -6.22 -23.16
C ASN A 2 9.65 -5.05 -22.84
N SER A 3 10.22 -4.41 -23.87
CA SER A 3 11.11 -3.23 -23.74
C SER A 3 10.52 -2.12 -22.85
N PHE A 4 9.21 -1.98 -22.85
CA PHE A 4 8.48 -1.07 -21.98
C PHE A 4 8.66 -1.39 -20.48
N LEU A 5 8.56 -2.66 -20.07
CA LEU A 5 8.75 -3.05 -18.67
C LEU A 5 10.19 -2.82 -18.20
N GLN A 6 11.17 -2.97 -19.10
CA GLN A 6 12.57 -2.66 -18.79
C GLN A 6 12.80 -1.16 -18.58
N SER A 7 12.06 -0.28 -19.27
CA SER A 7 12.17 1.17 -19.10
C SER A 7 11.64 1.67 -17.74
N LEU A 8 10.86 0.85 -17.02
CA LEU A 8 10.36 1.15 -15.68
C LEU A 8 11.35 0.75 -14.58
N GLU A 9 12.36 -0.05 -14.91
CA GLU A 9 13.39 -0.48 -13.96
C GLU A 9 14.45 0.61 -13.78
N ASP A 10 14.84 0.87 -12.52
CA ASP A 10 15.97 1.74 -12.19
C ASP A 10 17.18 0.87 -11.84
N PRO A 11 18.24 0.83 -12.69
CA PRO A 11 19.41 -0.01 -12.42
C PRO A 11 20.14 0.32 -11.12
N ALA A 12 20.04 1.56 -10.64
CA ALA A 12 20.62 1.99 -9.38
C ALA A 12 19.82 1.48 -8.15
N ARG A 13 18.56 1.05 -8.37
CA ARG A 13 17.62 0.60 -7.34
C ARG A 13 16.90 -0.67 -7.74
N PRO A 14 17.62 -1.78 -7.95
CA PRO A 14 17.08 -2.98 -8.57
C PRO A 14 15.94 -3.61 -7.79
N PHE A 15 15.89 -3.49 -6.48
CA PHE A 15 14.78 -3.99 -5.67
C PHE A 15 13.52 -3.14 -5.85
N LEU A 16 13.61 -1.82 -5.73
CA LEU A 16 12.47 -0.92 -5.82
C LEU A 16 11.89 -0.84 -7.25
N GLY A 17 12.75 -0.82 -8.28
CA GLY A 17 12.40 -0.84 -9.70
C GLY A 17 11.21 0.05 -10.07
N PRO A 18 10.11 -0.54 -10.62
CA PRO A 18 8.96 0.22 -11.11
C PRO A 18 8.27 1.04 -10.01
N ASN A 19 8.34 0.62 -8.73
CA ASN A 19 7.76 1.39 -7.64
C ASN A 19 8.46 2.73 -7.44
N TYR A 20 9.78 2.77 -7.58
CA TYR A 20 10.53 4.02 -7.47
C TYR A 20 10.24 4.96 -8.65
N TRP A 21 10.08 4.39 -9.86
CA TRP A 21 9.70 5.13 -11.05
C TRP A 21 8.34 5.82 -10.88
N ILE A 22 7.30 5.11 -10.44
CA ILE A 22 5.96 5.69 -10.28
C ILE A 22 5.92 6.73 -9.16
N LEU A 23 6.63 6.52 -8.04
CA LEU A 23 6.75 7.51 -6.97
C LEU A 23 7.33 8.84 -7.46
N LYS A 24 8.35 8.81 -8.34
CA LYS A 24 8.91 9.99 -8.98
C LYS A 24 7.94 10.63 -9.97
N LYS A 25 7.30 9.83 -10.83
CA LYS A 25 6.39 10.32 -11.87
C LYS A 25 5.14 10.95 -11.30
N MET A 26 4.63 10.43 -10.19
CA MET A 26 3.46 11.00 -9.51
C MET A 26 3.81 12.12 -8.53
N GLY A 27 5.09 12.49 -8.40
CA GLY A 27 5.53 13.59 -7.54
C GLY A 27 5.43 13.32 -6.04
N LEU A 28 5.24 12.06 -5.63
CA LEU A 28 5.36 11.67 -4.22
C LEU A 28 6.80 11.89 -3.75
N LEU A 29 7.78 11.55 -4.57
CA LEU A 29 9.17 11.95 -4.41
C LEU A 29 9.42 13.22 -5.22
N LEU A 30 9.29 14.39 -4.58
CA LEU A 30 9.44 15.68 -5.23
C LEU A 30 10.82 15.82 -5.93
N PRO A 31 10.87 16.40 -7.13
CA PRO A 31 12.11 16.60 -7.86
C PRO A 31 13.04 17.59 -7.12
N LYS A 32 14.32 17.61 -7.53
CA LYS A 32 15.30 18.54 -6.94
C LYS A 32 15.06 20.01 -7.38
N SER A 33 14.47 20.25 -8.56
CA SER A 33 14.20 21.59 -9.07
C SER A 33 13.08 22.27 -8.28
N ILE A 34 13.25 23.55 -7.96
CA ILE A 34 12.27 24.34 -7.21
C ILE A 34 10.95 24.44 -7.99
N LEU A 35 11.02 24.73 -9.30
CA LEU A 35 9.84 24.84 -10.15
C LEU A 35 9.05 23.52 -10.18
N GLY A 36 9.75 22.39 -10.31
CA GLY A 36 9.10 21.08 -10.29
C GLY A 36 8.45 20.75 -8.94
N LYS A 37 9.07 21.16 -7.81
CA LYS A 37 8.44 21.02 -6.49
C LYS A 37 7.14 21.82 -6.41
N ILE A 38 7.17 23.08 -6.80
CA ILE A 38 6.00 23.96 -6.76
C ILE A 38 4.87 23.36 -7.63
N LEU A 39 5.21 22.89 -8.83
CA LEU A 39 4.21 22.31 -9.75
C LEU A 39 3.52 21.06 -9.15
N TYR A 40 4.29 20.13 -8.57
CA TYR A 40 3.70 18.94 -7.95
C TYR A 40 2.91 19.27 -6.70
N ILE A 41 3.40 20.16 -5.84
CA ILE A 41 2.64 20.61 -4.65
C ILE A 41 1.34 21.27 -5.11
N PHE A 42 1.37 22.15 -6.10
CA PHE A 42 0.17 22.78 -6.65
C PHE A 42 -0.82 21.74 -7.18
N LEU A 43 -0.34 20.70 -7.89
CA LEU A 43 -1.19 19.61 -8.37
C LEU A 43 -1.84 18.85 -7.20
N HIS A 44 -1.08 18.52 -6.16
CA HIS A 44 -1.60 17.80 -4.99
C HIS A 44 -2.64 18.63 -4.23
N GLU A 45 -2.40 19.94 -4.06
CA GLU A 45 -3.33 20.85 -3.41
C GLU A 45 -4.61 21.06 -4.24
N THR A 46 -4.50 21.09 -5.58
CA THR A 46 -5.68 21.13 -6.47
C THR A 46 -6.57 19.92 -6.27
N VAL A 47 -6.00 18.72 -6.13
CA VAL A 47 -6.76 17.50 -5.83
C VAL A 47 -7.34 17.54 -4.42
N THR A 48 -6.61 18.07 -3.45
CA THR A 48 -7.11 18.24 -2.08
C THR A 48 -8.31 19.19 -2.04
N PHE A 49 -8.23 20.29 -2.76
CA PHE A 49 -9.37 21.22 -2.92
C PHE A 49 -10.57 20.56 -3.61
N PHE A 50 -10.33 19.78 -4.66
CA PHE A 50 -11.40 19.03 -5.32
C PHE A 50 -12.12 18.07 -4.37
N VAL A 51 -11.39 17.36 -3.51
CA VAL A 51 -12.01 16.49 -2.49
C VAL A 51 -12.86 17.31 -1.51
N ALA A 52 -12.44 18.53 -1.14
CA ALA A 52 -13.26 19.42 -0.34
C ALA A 52 -14.59 19.76 -1.04
N THR A 53 -14.61 19.97 -2.36
CA THR A 53 -15.84 20.20 -3.12
C THR A 53 -16.78 18.99 -3.13
N GLN A 54 -16.27 17.77 -3.03
CA GLN A 54 -17.10 16.56 -2.87
C GLN A 54 -17.85 16.57 -1.53
N TYR A 55 -17.19 16.99 -0.45
CA TYR A 55 -17.85 17.10 0.86
C TYR A 55 -18.84 18.26 0.94
N MET A 56 -18.60 19.37 0.23
CA MET A 56 -19.57 20.44 0.08
C MET A 56 -20.85 19.92 -0.60
N GLU A 57 -20.72 19.13 -1.65
CA GLU A 57 -21.87 18.52 -2.34
C GLU A 57 -22.60 17.53 -1.43
N LEU A 58 -21.88 16.69 -0.68
CA LEU A 58 -22.50 15.78 0.30
C LEU A 58 -23.34 16.52 1.34
N TYR A 59 -22.91 17.70 1.76
CA TYR A 59 -23.70 18.53 2.67
C TYR A 59 -24.98 19.04 2.02
N VAL A 60 -24.97 19.37 0.73
CA VAL A 60 -26.14 19.81 -0.01
C VAL A 60 -27.17 18.68 -0.17
N ILE A 61 -26.71 17.45 -0.48
CA ILE A 61 -27.58 16.28 -0.71
C ILE A 61 -27.94 15.51 0.56
N ARG A 62 -27.61 16.00 1.75
CA ARG A 62 -27.74 15.29 3.05
C ARG A 62 -29.15 14.81 3.39
N SER A 63 -30.19 15.32 2.75
CA SER A 63 -31.59 14.93 2.96
C SER A 63 -31.94 13.59 2.29
N ASP A 64 -31.16 13.14 1.31
CA ASP A 64 -31.36 11.88 0.60
C ASP A 64 -30.28 10.87 1.03
N LEU A 65 -30.66 9.93 1.93
CA LEU A 65 -29.73 8.97 2.51
C LEU A 65 -29.10 8.06 1.46
N ASP A 66 -29.87 7.60 0.47
CA ASP A 66 -29.36 6.70 -0.58
C ASP A 66 -28.34 7.40 -1.47
N LEU A 67 -28.60 8.67 -1.81
CA LEU A 67 -27.68 9.48 -2.59
C LEU A 67 -26.42 9.80 -1.79
N VAL A 68 -26.55 10.10 -0.49
CA VAL A 68 -25.41 10.30 0.42
C VAL A 68 -24.55 9.05 0.50
N LEU A 69 -25.12 7.88 0.76
CA LEU A 69 -24.37 6.61 0.87
C LEU A 69 -23.67 6.25 -0.45
N THR A 70 -24.32 6.53 -1.59
CA THR A 70 -23.73 6.30 -2.91
C THR A 70 -22.49 7.15 -3.15
N ASN A 71 -22.53 8.42 -2.78
CA ASN A 71 -21.42 9.34 -2.99
C ASN A 71 -20.34 9.23 -1.90
N MET A 72 -20.72 8.93 -0.67
CA MET A 72 -19.83 8.89 0.48
C MET A 72 -18.69 7.88 0.31
N LYS A 73 -18.91 6.70 -0.25
CA LYS A 73 -17.84 5.68 -0.46
C LYS A 73 -16.72 6.19 -1.36
N ILE A 74 -17.08 6.88 -2.48
CA ILE A 74 -16.08 7.40 -3.41
C ILE A 74 -15.36 8.60 -2.77
N SER A 75 -16.10 9.47 -2.09
CA SER A 75 -15.52 10.60 -1.35
C SER A 75 -14.58 10.15 -0.23
N MET A 76 -14.91 9.06 0.50
CA MET A 76 -14.02 8.47 1.49
C MET A 76 -12.72 7.94 0.87
N LEU A 77 -12.82 7.26 -0.30
CA LEU A 77 -11.63 6.80 -1.02
C LEU A 77 -10.76 7.98 -1.45
N SER A 78 -11.38 9.08 -1.91
CA SER A 78 -10.69 10.33 -2.27
C SER A 78 -9.96 10.95 -1.07
N VAL A 79 -10.57 10.96 0.13
CA VAL A 79 -9.90 11.43 1.36
C VAL A 79 -8.72 10.55 1.73
N VAL A 80 -8.86 9.23 1.64
CA VAL A 80 -7.73 8.32 1.88
C VAL A 80 -6.58 8.63 0.91
N CYS A 81 -6.88 8.89 -0.36
CA CYS A 81 -5.89 9.26 -1.37
C CYS A 81 -5.14 10.54 -0.99
N ILE A 82 -5.86 11.63 -0.64
CA ILE A 82 -5.21 12.91 -0.26
C ILE A 82 -4.40 12.80 1.04
N VAL A 83 -4.86 12.02 2.03
CA VAL A 83 -4.10 11.75 3.25
C VAL A 83 -2.79 11.03 2.93
N LYS A 84 -2.82 10.01 2.07
CA LYS A 84 -1.62 9.29 1.61
C LYS A 84 -0.62 10.22 0.93
N VAL A 85 -1.10 11.07 0.00
CA VAL A 85 -0.24 12.03 -0.73
C VAL A 85 0.37 13.06 0.22
N ASN A 86 -0.48 13.77 0.96
CA ASN A 86 -0.04 14.89 1.79
C ASN A 86 0.93 14.43 2.89
N THR A 87 0.66 13.30 3.55
CA THR A 87 1.56 12.74 4.55
C THR A 87 2.88 12.27 3.94
N PHE A 88 2.86 11.68 2.73
CA PHE A 88 4.08 11.26 2.06
C PHE A 88 4.96 12.46 1.70
N VAL A 89 4.37 13.52 1.16
CA VAL A 89 5.07 14.75 0.79
C VAL A 89 5.60 15.49 2.02
N LEU A 90 4.80 15.60 3.09
CA LEU A 90 5.22 16.24 4.35
C LEU A 90 6.38 15.52 5.01
N TRP A 91 6.35 14.19 5.03
CA TRP A 91 7.39 13.35 5.63
C TRP A 91 8.43 12.85 4.62
N GLN A 92 8.55 13.51 3.48
CA GLN A 92 9.41 13.09 2.36
C GLN A 92 10.86 12.83 2.78
N LYS A 93 11.42 13.61 3.73
CA LYS A 93 12.78 13.41 4.22
C LYS A 93 12.96 12.01 4.80
N HIS A 94 12.03 11.59 5.65
CA HIS A 94 12.06 10.27 6.30
C HIS A 94 11.75 9.14 5.32
N TRP A 95 10.83 9.37 4.37
CA TRP A 95 10.58 8.40 3.29
C TRP A 95 11.82 8.18 2.43
N ARG A 96 12.55 9.23 2.09
CA ARG A 96 13.83 9.10 1.36
C ARG A 96 14.83 8.30 2.17
N GLU A 97 14.97 8.56 3.46
CA GLU A 97 15.87 7.82 4.35
C GLU A 97 15.56 6.32 4.36
N VAL A 98 14.28 5.92 4.42
CA VAL A 98 13.87 4.50 4.33
C VAL A 98 14.21 3.91 2.96
N LEU A 99 13.88 4.61 1.85
CA LEU A 99 14.12 4.13 0.49
C LEU A 99 15.62 4.05 0.15
N ASP A 100 16.43 4.96 0.67
CA ASP A 100 17.88 4.94 0.50
C ASP A 100 18.49 3.76 1.27
N TYR A 101 18.08 3.53 2.52
CA TYR A 101 18.46 2.33 3.27
C TYR A 101 18.11 1.02 2.54
N ILE A 102 16.89 0.93 1.99
CA ILE A 102 16.47 -0.24 1.19
C ILE A 102 17.43 -0.45 0.02
N THR A 103 17.78 0.64 -0.67
CA THR A 103 18.66 0.59 -1.84
C THR A 103 20.08 0.15 -1.47
N GLU A 104 20.66 0.75 -0.42
CA GLU A 104 22.00 0.44 0.05
C GLU A 104 22.09 -1.02 0.54
N ALA A 105 21.12 -1.42 1.35
CA ALA A 105 21.08 -2.76 1.89
C ALA A 105 20.82 -3.85 0.82
N ASP A 106 20.00 -3.55 -0.22
CA ASP A 106 19.80 -4.47 -1.35
C ASP A 106 21.06 -4.58 -2.22
N ASN A 107 21.69 -3.46 -2.54
CA ASN A 107 22.94 -3.44 -3.32
C ASN A 107 24.08 -4.18 -2.60
N PHE A 108 24.20 -4.03 -1.27
CA PHE A 108 25.15 -4.79 -0.46
C PHE A 108 24.95 -6.30 -0.58
N GLU A 109 23.69 -6.79 -0.53
CA GLU A 109 23.41 -8.22 -0.68
C GLU A 109 23.71 -8.74 -2.09
N ARG A 110 23.46 -7.93 -3.12
CA ARG A 110 23.72 -8.34 -4.53
C ARG A 110 25.21 -8.44 -4.87
N GLN A 111 26.08 -7.79 -4.11
CA GLN A 111 27.53 -7.93 -4.25
C GLN A 111 28.05 -9.23 -3.64
N ASN A 112 27.22 -9.96 -2.90
CA ASN A 112 27.60 -11.20 -2.25
C ASN A 112 27.51 -12.37 -3.25
N GLU A 113 28.60 -13.16 -3.38
CA GLU A 113 28.67 -14.29 -4.30
C GLU A 113 28.04 -15.60 -3.75
N ASP A 114 27.49 -15.57 -2.52
CA ASP A 114 26.86 -16.72 -1.90
C ASP A 114 25.56 -17.13 -2.65
N PRO A 115 25.51 -18.32 -3.26
CA PRO A 115 24.39 -18.70 -4.12
C PRO A 115 23.06 -18.80 -3.36
N VAL A 116 23.07 -19.19 -2.08
CA VAL A 116 21.85 -19.32 -1.26
C VAL A 116 21.28 -17.94 -0.97
N LYS A 117 22.11 -16.98 -0.57
CA LYS A 117 21.68 -15.61 -0.31
C LYS A 117 21.23 -14.91 -1.57
N SER A 118 21.93 -15.11 -2.69
CA SER A 118 21.52 -14.58 -4.01
C SER A 118 20.15 -15.12 -4.42
N GLN A 119 19.86 -16.40 -4.22
CA GLN A 119 18.57 -17.01 -4.49
C GLN A 119 17.45 -16.38 -3.64
N ILE A 120 17.69 -16.10 -2.36
CA ILE A 120 16.72 -15.43 -1.48
C ILE A 120 16.43 -14.01 -2.01
N VAL A 121 17.48 -13.25 -2.36
CA VAL A 121 17.36 -11.88 -2.90
C VAL A 121 16.56 -11.88 -4.21
N GLU A 122 16.85 -12.81 -5.10
CA GLU A 122 16.13 -12.92 -6.37
C GLU A 122 14.66 -13.32 -6.15
N ALA A 123 14.39 -14.24 -5.24
CA ALA A 123 13.05 -14.72 -4.93
C ALA A 123 12.16 -13.60 -4.43
N TYR A 124 12.58 -12.82 -3.42
CA TYR A 124 11.76 -11.71 -2.93
C TYR A 124 11.65 -10.55 -3.93
N THR A 125 12.69 -10.30 -4.74
CA THR A 125 12.63 -9.31 -5.82
C THR A 125 11.59 -9.69 -6.88
N LYS A 126 11.62 -10.94 -7.36
CA LYS A 126 10.66 -11.48 -8.32
C LYS A 126 9.23 -11.48 -7.78
N TYR A 127 9.08 -11.80 -6.49
CA TYR A 127 7.80 -11.72 -5.81
C TYR A 127 7.25 -10.28 -5.79
N CYS A 128 8.07 -9.29 -5.41
CA CYS A 128 7.71 -7.88 -5.43
C CYS A 128 7.27 -7.40 -6.82
N ARG A 129 7.95 -7.82 -7.89
CA ARG A 129 7.56 -7.47 -9.28
C ARG A 129 6.18 -8.00 -9.62
N ARG A 130 5.92 -9.28 -9.35
CA ARG A 130 4.60 -9.90 -9.60
C ARG A 130 3.50 -9.18 -8.84
N LEU A 131 3.74 -8.90 -7.55
CA LEU A 131 2.79 -8.22 -6.68
C LEU A 131 2.50 -6.79 -7.16
N THR A 132 3.52 -6.03 -7.54
CA THR A 132 3.39 -4.68 -8.08
C THR A 132 2.53 -4.66 -9.34
N TYR A 133 2.85 -5.51 -10.33
CA TYR A 133 2.09 -5.52 -11.58
C TYR A 133 0.66 -6.04 -11.39
N PHE A 134 0.46 -7.04 -10.53
CA PHE A 134 -0.87 -7.52 -10.18
C PHE A 134 -1.71 -6.40 -9.53
N TYR A 135 -1.15 -5.68 -8.57
CA TYR A 135 -1.84 -4.58 -7.91
C TYR A 135 -2.15 -3.42 -8.88
N TRP A 136 -1.22 -3.08 -9.76
CA TRP A 136 -1.45 -2.06 -10.79
C TRP A 136 -2.54 -2.47 -11.77
N ALA A 137 -2.60 -3.75 -12.16
CA ALA A 137 -3.68 -4.28 -13.00
C ALA A 137 -5.04 -4.16 -12.29
N LEU A 138 -5.11 -4.52 -10.99
CA LEU A 138 -6.31 -4.39 -10.19
C LEU A 138 -6.80 -2.93 -10.10
N VAL A 139 -5.91 -1.99 -9.80
CA VAL A 139 -6.23 -0.57 -9.75
C VAL A 139 -6.66 -0.03 -11.12
N SER A 140 -5.99 -0.46 -12.20
CA SER A 140 -6.35 -0.05 -13.57
C SER A 140 -7.71 -0.57 -13.98
N THR A 141 -8.08 -1.78 -13.60
CA THR A 141 -9.41 -2.35 -13.86
C THR A 141 -10.48 -1.52 -13.15
N THR A 142 -10.29 -1.24 -11.85
CA THR A 142 -11.22 -0.40 -11.08
C THR A 142 -11.33 1.02 -11.63
N PHE A 143 -10.23 1.60 -12.10
CA PHE A 143 -10.26 2.89 -12.78
C PHE A 143 -11.10 2.85 -14.06
N LEU A 144 -10.90 1.84 -14.91
CA LEU A 144 -11.62 1.70 -16.18
C LEU A 144 -13.11 1.48 -15.95
N THR A 145 -13.50 0.59 -15.04
CA THR A 145 -14.92 0.34 -14.75
C THR A 145 -15.60 1.57 -14.15
N THR A 146 -14.93 2.29 -13.26
CA THR A 146 -15.45 3.52 -12.67
C THR A 146 -15.67 4.63 -13.70
N THR A 147 -14.70 4.83 -14.60
CA THR A 147 -14.78 5.89 -15.61
C THR A 147 -15.69 5.53 -16.79
N CYS A 148 -15.76 4.25 -17.16
CA CYS A 148 -16.64 3.80 -18.25
C CYS A 148 -18.11 3.69 -17.83
N SER A 149 -18.41 3.49 -16.53
CA SER A 149 -19.78 3.28 -16.04
C SER A 149 -20.79 4.38 -16.46
N PRO A 150 -20.52 5.69 -16.26
CA PRO A 150 -21.42 6.76 -16.74
C PRO A 150 -21.58 6.77 -18.26
N LEU A 151 -20.48 6.57 -19.00
CA LEU A 151 -20.47 6.56 -20.46
C LEU A 151 -21.26 5.36 -21.01
N MET A 152 -21.10 4.18 -20.44
CA MET A 152 -21.83 2.98 -20.82
C MET A 152 -23.34 3.15 -20.60
N ARG A 153 -23.76 3.77 -19.48
CA ARG A 153 -25.18 4.09 -19.25
C ARG A 153 -25.74 5.04 -20.30
N TYR A 154 -24.97 6.07 -20.66
CA TYR A 154 -25.34 7.03 -21.70
C TYR A 154 -25.44 6.37 -23.09
N LEU A 155 -24.48 5.50 -23.46
CA LEU A 155 -24.44 4.88 -24.78
C LEU A 155 -25.47 3.73 -24.93
N SER A 156 -25.71 2.95 -23.88
CA SER A 156 -26.56 1.75 -23.96
C SER A 156 -28.04 2.00 -23.92
N SER A 157 -28.51 3.13 -23.34
CA SER A 157 -29.93 3.39 -23.14
C SER A 157 -30.41 4.60 -23.97
N SER A 158 -31.25 4.36 -24.98
CA SER A 158 -31.92 5.42 -25.73
C SER A 158 -32.91 6.21 -24.86
N THR A 159 -33.67 5.51 -24.02
CA THR A 159 -34.61 6.10 -23.05
C THR A 159 -33.91 7.03 -22.08
N PHE A 160 -32.72 6.63 -21.57
CA PHE A 160 -31.93 7.47 -20.70
C PHE A 160 -31.47 8.77 -21.40
N ARG A 161 -31.02 8.67 -22.66
CA ARG A 161 -30.64 9.86 -23.44
C ARG A 161 -31.83 10.82 -23.68
N GLU A 162 -33.01 10.24 -23.89
CA GLU A 162 -34.26 11.02 -24.09
C GLU A 162 -34.70 11.69 -22.78
N ASN A 163 -34.70 10.97 -21.68
CA ASN A 163 -34.99 11.50 -20.34
C ASN A 163 -34.03 12.64 -19.95
N MET A 164 -32.73 12.45 -20.27
CA MET A 164 -31.73 13.49 -20.03
C MET A 164 -31.96 14.73 -20.90
N ARG A 165 -32.37 14.53 -22.17
CA ARG A 165 -32.70 15.62 -23.09
C ARG A 165 -33.94 16.42 -22.63
N ASN A 166 -34.88 15.71 -22.02
CA ASN A 166 -36.10 16.28 -21.45
C ASN A 166 -35.91 16.84 -20.04
N GLY A 167 -34.70 16.75 -19.46
CA GLY A 167 -34.40 17.27 -18.12
C GLY A 167 -34.97 16.44 -16.96
N THR A 168 -35.50 15.24 -17.23
CA THR A 168 -36.11 14.37 -16.21
C THR A 168 -35.09 13.53 -15.46
N GLU A 169 -33.93 13.24 -16.06
CA GLU A 169 -32.82 12.54 -15.41
C GLU A 169 -31.50 13.32 -15.57
N PRO A 170 -30.73 13.53 -14.48
CA PRO A 170 -29.44 14.20 -14.56
C PRO A 170 -28.37 13.29 -15.18
N PHE A 171 -27.35 13.89 -15.81
CA PHE A 171 -26.19 13.15 -16.31
C PHE A 171 -25.41 12.50 -15.15
N PRO A 172 -25.11 11.19 -15.23
CA PRO A 172 -24.38 10.50 -14.18
C PRO A 172 -22.91 10.91 -14.19
N HIS A 173 -22.43 11.44 -13.08
CA HIS A 173 -21.04 11.81 -12.88
C HIS A 173 -20.26 10.72 -12.13
N ILE A 174 -18.92 10.68 -12.32
CA ILE A 174 -18.02 9.76 -11.60
C ILE A 174 -17.97 10.15 -10.11
N PHE A 175 -17.85 11.44 -9.84
CA PHE A 175 -17.85 12.02 -8.49
C PHE A 175 -19.03 12.95 -8.33
N SER A 176 -19.61 13.00 -7.14
CA SER A 176 -20.52 14.07 -6.76
C SER A 176 -19.68 15.21 -6.19
N SER A 177 -19.51 16.28 -6.94
CA SER A 177 -18.73 17.45 -6.55
C SER A 177 -19.47 18.72 -6.89
N TRP A 178 -19.31 19.74 -6.05
CA TRP A 178 -19.80 21.08 -6.38
C TRP A 178 -18.97 21.66 -7.52
N MET A 179 -19.67 22.25 -8.51
CA MET A 179 -19.07 22.95 -9.66
C MET A 179 -19.69 24.35 -9.80
N PRO A 180 -18.86 25.35 -10.17
CA PRO A 180 -19.37 26.76 -10.31
C PRO A 180 -20.18 26.99 -11.57
N PHE A 181 -20.45 25.97 -12.38
CA PHE A 181 -21.23 26.03 -13.61
C PHE A 181 -22.23 24.86 -13.65
N ASP A 182 -23.16 24.92 -14.58
CA ASP A 182 -24.16 23.87 -14.77
C ASP A 182 -23.49 22.57 -15.28
N LYS A 183 -23.40 21.59 -14.36
CA LYS A 183 -22.79 20.29 -14.61
C LYS A 183 -23.73 19.27 -15.28
N TYR A 184 -25.02 19.59 -15.41
CA TYR A 184 -26.03 18.64 -15.90
C TYR A 184 -26.34 18.82 -17.38
N HIS A 185 -26.14 20.01 -17.96
CA HIS A 185 -26.40 20.31 -19.35
C HIS A 185 -25.14 20.45 -20.19
N SER A 186 -25.25 20.20 -21.50
CA SER A 186 -24.16 20.43 -22.46
C SER A 186 -23.86 21.93 -22.61
N PRO A 187 -22.57 22.36 -22.60
CA PRO A 187 -21.35 21.60 -22.64
C PRO A 187 -20.77 21.21 -21.24
N GLY A 188 -21.32 21.74 -20.14
CA GLY A 188 -20.77 21.62 -18.79
C GLY A 188 -20.67 20.17 -18.31
N CYS A 189 -21.61 19.28 -18.68
CA CYS A 189 -21.56 17.87 -18.31
C CYS A 189 -20.31 17.15 -18.87
N TRP A 190 -19.92 17.43 -20.11
CA TRP A 190 -18.74 16.82 -20.74
C TRP A 190 -17.44 17.35 -20.14
N ILE A 191 -17.37 18.64 -19.82
CA ILE A 191 -16.21 19.24 -19.13
C ILE A 191 -16.03 18.59 -17.77
N THR A 192 -17.14 18.40 -17.03
CA THR A 192 -17.13 17.74 -15.72
C THR A 192 -16.66 16.28 -15.82
N VAL A 193 -17.16 15.52 -16.80
CA VAL A 193 -16.74 14.12 -17.01
C VAL A 193 -15.26 14.04 -17.32
N LEU A 194 -14.74 14.89 -18.22
CA LEU A 194 -13.31 14.92 -18.54
C LEU A 194 -12.47 15.25 -17.31
N TRP A 195 -12.87 16.26 -16.55
CA TRP A 195 -12.19 16.65 -15.30
C TRP A 195 -12.19 15.52 -14.29
N HIS A 196 -13.34 14.88 -14.04
CA HIS A 196 -13.46 13.75 -13.13
C HIS A 196 -12.60 12.55 -13.59
N THR A 197 -12.53 12.30 -14.91
CA THR A 197 -11.69 11.22 -15.46
C THR A 197 -10.21 11.47 -15.20
N VAL A 198 -9.73 12.70 -15.41
CA VAL A 198 -8.33 13.07 -15.13
C VAL A 198 -8.01 12.92 -13.64
N LEU A 199 -8.89 13.38 -12.77
CA LEU A 199 -8.70 13.27 -11.32
C LEU A 199 -8.79 11.82 -10.83
N CYS A 200 -9.67 11.02 -11.42
CA CYS A 200 -9.76 9.58 -11.12
C CYS A 200 -8.48 8.84 -11.55
N ALA A 201 -7.94 9.14 -12.74
CA ALA A 201 -6.66 8.58 -13.21
C ALA A 201 -5.50 8.97 -12.28
N TYR A 202 -5.45 10.22 -11.86
CA TYR A 202 -4.45 10.68 -10.89
C TYR A 202 -4.60 9.94 -9.57
N GLY A 203 -5.80 9.85 -8.99
CA GLY A 203 -6.06 9.14 -7.74
C GLY A 203 -5.68 7.65 -7.81
N ALA A 204 -6.03 6.98 -8.92
CA ALA A 204 -5.67 5.59 -9.17
C ALA A 204 -4.13 5.41 -9.21
N ALA A 205 -3.41 6.29 -9.93
CA ALA A 205 -1.96 6.24 -10.00
C ALA A 205 -1.28 6.49 -8.64
N ILE A 206 -1.80 7.41 -7.83
CA ILE A 206 -1.32 7.66 -6.46
C ILE A 206 -1.55 6.44 -5.57
N MET A 207 -2.75 5.83 -5.62
CA MET A 207 -3.05 4.63 -4.85
C MET A 207 -2.11 3.48 -5.25
N ALA A 208 -1.91 3.27 -6.55
CA ALA A 208 -0.97 2.28 -7.06
C ALA A 208 0.46 2.53 -6.57
N ALA A 209 0.94 3.78 -6.62
CA ALA A 209 2.29 4.16 -6.20
C ALA A 209 2.52 3.98 -4.70
N TYR A 210 1.61 4.52 -3.88
CA TYR A 210 1.73 4.49 -2.43
C TYR A 210 1.60 3.07 -1.89
N ASP A 211 0.55 2.35 -2.28
CA ASP A 211 0.24 1.03 -1.71
C ASP A 211 1.29 -0.01 -2.09
N THR A 212 1.75 -0.01 -3.34
CA THR A 212 2.83 -0.93 -3.73
C THR A 212 4.17 -0.57 -3.07
N CYS A 213 4.46 0.71 -2.84
CA CYS A 213 5.64 1.13 -2.07
C CYS A 213 5.61 0.56 -0.65
N ILE A 214 4.47 0.66 0.05
CA ILE A 214 4.29 0.11 1.41
C ILE A 214 4.51 -1.40 1.42
N VAL A 215 3.84 -2.12 0.52
CA VAL A 215 3.89 -3.58 0.51
C VAL A 215 5.29 -4.08 0.13
N VAL A 216 5.93 -3.48 -0.87
CA VAL A 216 7.30 -3.81 -1.27
C VAL A 216 8.27 -3.55 -0.12
N THR A 217 8.10 -2.48 0.63
CA THR A 217 8.90 -2.19 1.83
C THR A 217 8.70 -3.26 2.92
N MET A 218 7.47 -3.73 3.15
CA MET A 218 7.22 -4.85 4.07
C MET A 218 7.89 -6.14 3.62
N VAL A 219 7.78 -6.48 2.32
CA VAL A 219 8.45 -7.67 1.76
C VAL A 219 9.97 -7.57 1.89
N PHE A 220 10.54 -6.37 1.70
CA PHE A 220 11.96 -6.13 1.94
C PHE A 220 12.37 -6.48 3.38
N PHE A 221 11.67 -5.95 4.37
CA PHE A 221 11.96 -6.25 5.78
C PHE A 221 11.84 -7.74 6.08
N GLY A 222 10.82 -8.42 5.53
CA GLY A 222 10.68 -9.87 5.64
C GLY A 222 11.83 -10.63 4.99
N GLY A 223 12.23 -10.25 3.78
CA GLY A 223 13.38 -10.86 3.08
C GLY A 223 14.71 -10.65 3.81
N LYS A 224 14.90 -9.49 4.44
CA LYS A 224 16.09 -9.22 5.25
C LYS A 224 16.14 -10.06 6.54
N LEU A 225 14.99 -10.35 7.14
CA LEU A 225 14.91 -11.28 8.28
C LEU A 225 15.29 -12.71 7.85
N ASP A 226 14.82 -13.15 6.68
CA ASP A 226 15.20 -14.46 6.12
C ASP A 226 16.72 -14.55 5.85
N LEU A 227 17.30 -13.50 5.26
CA LEU A 227 18.76 -13.41 5.03
C LEU A 227 19.55 -13.40 6.34
N LEU A 228 19.07 -12.68 7.34
CA LEU A 228 19.73 -12.65 8.66
C LEU A 228 19.65 -14.01 9.34
N ARG A 229 18.52 -14.72 9.25
CA ARG A 229 18.39 -16.10 9.77
C ARG A 229 19.36 -17.04 9.07
N GLU A 230 19.49 -16.94 7.74
CA GLU A 230 20.43 -17.76 6.96
C GLU A 230 21.89 -17.49 7.37
N ARG A 231 22.25 -16.22 7.61
CA ARG A 231 23.57 -15.86 8.15
C ARG A 231 23.81 -16.46 9.54
N CYS A 232 22.80 -16.49 10.40
CA CYS A 232 22.91 -17.12 11.72
C CYS A 232 23.17 -18.62 11.64
N LYS A 233 22.58 -19.34 10.68
CA LYS A 233 22.83 -20.77 10.46
C LYS A 233 24.30 -21.09 10.16
N HIS A 234 24.96 -20.18 9.45
CA HIS A 234 26.35 -20.35 9.02
C HIS A 234 27.37 -19.60 9.91
N MET A 235 26.97 -19.13 11.12
CA MET A 235 27.85 -18.34 11.98
C MET A 235 29.09 -19.07 12.49
N PHE A 236 29.07 -20.42 12.54
CA PHE A 236 30.21 -21.27 12.93
C PHE A 236 30.90 -21.95 11.74
N GLY A 237 30.59 -21.53 10.49
CA GLY A 237 31.16 -22.16 9.28
C GLY A 237 30.60 -23.53 8.96
N SER A 238 31.26 -24.23 8.02
CA SER A 238 30.90 -25.60 7.64
C SER A 238 31.34 -26.62 8.70
N TYR A 239 30.73 -27.79 8.67
CA TYR A 239 31.05 -28.91 9.58
C TYR A 239 32.58 -29.16 9.65
N GLY A 240 33.14 -29.11 10.86
CA GLY A 240 34.59 -29.40 11.10
C GLY A 240 35.50 -28.16 11.11
N THR A 241 35.02 -26.97 10.85
CA THR A 241 35.80 -25.73 11.02
C THR A 241 35.74 -25.27 12.47
N VAL A 242 36.92 -25.15 13.10
CA VAL A 242 37.07 -24.57 14.45
C VAL A 242 37.23 -23.07 14.31
N ILE A 243 36.22 -22.32 14.73
CA ILE A 243 36.26 -20.85 14.73
C ILE A 243 36.91 -20.37 16.03
N THR A 244 37.82 -19.41 15.93
CA THR A 244 38.43 -18.76 17.10
C THR A 244 37.41 -17.84 17.81
N ASP A 245 37.64 -17.58 19.11
CA ASP A 245 36.76 -16.68 19.89
C ASP A 245 36.66 -15.31 19.27
N LYS A 246 37.74 -14.76 18.72
CA LYS A 246 37.74 -13.47 18.03
C LYS A 246 36.89 -13.48 16.77
N GLN A 247 36.94 -14.54 15.99
CA GLN A 247 36.10 -14.67 14.79
C GLN A 247 34.62 -14.81 15.14
N CYS A 248 34.30 -15.59 16.18
CA CYS A 248 32.94 -15.72 16.68
C CYS A 248 32.39 -14.36 17.16
N GLU A 249 33.17 -13.65 17.96
CA GLU A 249 32.79 -12.30 18.43
C GLU A 249 32.55 -11.34 17.28
N GLU A 250 33.38 -11.34 16.24
CA GLU A 250 33.22 -10.50 15.07
C GLU A 250 31.94 -10.83 14.27
N VAL A 251 31.67 -12.13 14.05
CA VAL A 251 30.44 -12.58 13.36
C VAL A 251 29.19 -12.17 14.16
N VAL A 252 29.20 -12.38 15.49
CA VAL A 252 28.09 -11.98 16.36
C VAL A 252 27.87 -10.48 16.32
N ARG A 253 28.96 -9.69 16.35
CA ARG A 253 28.90 -8.22 16.23
C ARG A 253 28.29 -7.77 14.89
N GLN A 254 28.68 -8.40 13.78
CA GLN A 254 28.13 -8.11 12.45
C GLN A 254 26.64 -8.46 12.37
N LEU A 255 26.23 -9.66 12.83
CA LEU A 255 24.84 -10.07 12.85
C LEU A 255 23.97 -9.14 13.72
N HIS A 256 24.47 -8.78 14.89
CA HIS A 256 23.82 -7.81 15.78
C HIS A 256 23.70 -6.44 15.10
N GLY A 257 24.76 -5.94 14.44
CA GLY A 257 24.75 -4.67 13.72
C GLY A 257 23.71 -4.64 12.61
N ILE A 258 23.60 -5.71 11.81
CA ILE A 258 22.58 -5.85 10.76
C ILE A 258 21.18 -5.80 11.39
N HIS A 259 20.94 -6.53 12.48
CA HIS A 259 19.66 -6.55 13.17
C HIS A 259 19.27 -5.17 13.74
N VAL A 260 20.19 -4.48 14.38
CA VAL A 260 19.97 -3.12 14.93
C VAL A 260 19.54 -2.14 13.83
N MET A 261 20.24 -2.16 12.69
CA MET A 261 19.90 -1.31 11.54
C MET A 261 18.52 -1.68 10.97
N LEU A 262 18.21 -2.96 10.84
CA LEU A 262 16.92 -3.44 10.38
C LEU A 262 15.78 -2.96 11.28
N ILE A 263 15.93 -3.09 12.60
CA ILE A 263 14.94 -2.61 13.58
C ILE A 263 14.81 -1.08 13.55
N LYS A 264 15.91 -0.34 13.45
CA LYS A 264 15.90 1.12 13.35
C LYS A 264 15.04 1.60 12.18
N TYR A 265 15.31 1.11 10.98
CA TYR A 265 14.60 1.56 9.78
C TYR A 265 13.18 0.99 9.68
N SER A 266 12.94 -0.19 10.22
CA SER A 266 11.59 -0.72 10.34
C SER A 266 10.73 0.10 11.30
N ARG A 267 11.27 0.57 12.42
CA ARG A 267 10.57 1.49 13.33
C ARG A 267 10.32 2.85 12.67
N LEU A 268 11.30 3.38 11.93
CA LEU A 268 11.12 4.60 11.16
C LEU A 268 9.99 4.43 10.12
N PHE A 269 10.00 3.33 9.37
CA PHE A 269 8.93 3.00 8.43
C PHE A 269 7.57 2.89 9.14
N ASN A 270 7.51 2.20 10.27
CA ASN A 270 6.26 2.07 11.04
C ASN A 270 5.74 3.42 11.54
N SER A 271 6.60 4.33 11.94
CA SER A 271 6.19 5.67 12.39
C SER A 271 5.55 6.51 11.28
N LEU A 272 5.97 6.31 10.03
CA LEU A 272 5.38 6.94 8.84
C LEU A 272 4.07 6.27 8.41
N LEU A 273 4.03 4.95 8.54
CA LEU A 273 2.93 4.10 8.10
C LEU A 273 1.73 4.16 9.05
N SER A 274 1.98 4.03 10.35
CA SER A 274 0.98 3.76 11.38
C SER A 274 -0.18 4.76 11.43
N PRO A 275 0.03 6.10 11.41
CA PRO A 275 -1.08 7.05 11.43
C PRO A 275 -1.94 6.99 10.16
N VAL A 276 -1.32 6.80 9.01
CA VAL A 276 -2.03 6.68 7.73
C VAL A 276 -2.84 5.40 7.68
N MET A 277 -2.28 4.29 8.15
CA MET A 277 -2.99 3.01 8.23
C MET A 277 -4.14 3.03 9.23
N PHE A 278 -4.02 3.71 10.34
CA PHE A 278 -5.13 3.88 11.27
C PHE A 278 -6.31 4.59 10.59
N PHE A 279 -6.03 5.72 9.96
CA PHE A 279 -7.05 6.46 9.22
C PHE A 279 -7.67 5.61 8.10
N TYR A 280 -6.82 4.94 7.31
CA TYR A 280 -7.26 4.03 6.26
C TYR A 280 -8.18 2.91 6.78
N MET A 281 -7.85 2.27 7.90
CA MET A 281 -8.66 1.17 8.47
C MET A 281 -10.05 1.64 8.87
N VAL A 282 -10.15 2.83 9.49
CA VAL A 282 -11.43 3.42 9.86
C VAL A 282 -12.26 3.69 8.59
N MET A 283 -11.68 4.37 7.60
CA MET A 283 -12.38 4.67 6.34
C MET A 283 -12.73 3.39 5.56
N CYS A 284 -11.84 2.41 5.53
CA CYS A 284 -12.08 1.13 4.86
C CYS A 284 -13.26 0.37 5.48
N SER A 285 -13.38 0.32 6.80
CA SER A 285 -14.51 -0.35 7.46
C SER A 285 -15.86 0.29 7.10
N LEU A 286 -15.91 1.61 7.03
CA LEU A 286 -17.11 2.36 6.60
C LEU A 286 -17.42 2.14 5.11
N MET A 287 -16.39 2.15 4.26
CA MET A 287 -16.53 1.89 2.83
C MET A 287 -17.03 0.48 2.55
N LEU A 288 -16.52 -0.54 3.25
CA LEU A 288 -16.97 -1.93 3.12
C LEU A 288 -18.43 -2.09 3.54
N CYS A 289 -18.82 -1.46 4.65
CA CYS A 289 -20.22 -1.44 5.11
C CYS A 289 -21.16 -0.81 4.07
N ALA A 290 -20.82 0.40 3.59
CA ALA A 290 -21.62 1.11 2.58
C ALA A 290 -21.70 0.34 1.25
N SER A 291 -20.60 -0.27 0.81
CA SER A 291 -20.58 -1.08 -0.42
C SER A 291 -21.42 -2.35 -0.29
N ALA A 292 -21.38 -3.03 0.86
CA ALA A 292 -22.20 -4.21 1.13
C ALA A 292 -23.68 -3.86 1.17
N TYR A 293 -24.07 -2.75 1.80
CA TYR A 293 -25.44 -2.26 1.82
C TYR A 293 -25.96 -1.98 0.41
N GLN A 294 -25.20 -1.24 -0.39
CA GLN A 294 -25.59 -0.90 -1.76
C GLN A 294 -25.63 -2.11 -2.69
N LEU A 295 -24.74 -3.10 -2.49
CA LEU A 295 -24.78 -4.35 -3.28
C LEU A 295 -26.11 -5.09 -3.11
N THR A 296 -26.70 -5.07 -1.90
CA THR A 296 -27.97 -5.71 -1.62
C THR A 296 -29.18 -4.87 -2.05
N SER A 297 -29.05 -3.54 -2.06
CA SER A 297 -30.12 -2.62 -2.47
C SER A 297 -30.15 -2.37 -3.98
N ALA A 298 -29.09 -2.71 -4.71
CA ALA A 298 -29.01 -2.50 -6.14
C ALA A 298 -30.02 -3.34 -6.92
N GLN A 299 -30.76 -2.72 -7.84
CA GLN A 299 -31.77 -3.41 -8.66
C GLN A 299 -31.19 -3.90 -9.98
N ASN A 300 -30.24 -3.17 -10.57
CA ASN A 300 -29.66 -3.47 -11.88
C ASN A 300 -28.39 -4.34 -11.77
N ALA A 301 -28.21 -5.31 -12.67
CA ALA A 301 -27.06 -6.18 -12.72
C ALA A 301 -25.73 -5.42 -12.89
N ALA A 302 -25.70 -4.38 -13.72
CA ALA A 302 -24.52 -3.55 -13.92
C ALA A 302 -24.11 -2.79 -12.64
N GLN A 303 -25.09 -2.28 -11.87
CA GLN A 303 -24.85 -1.63 -10.60
C GLN A 303 -24.35 -2.64 -9.55
N LYS A 304 -24.92 -3.85 -9.50
CA LYS A 304 -24.44 -4.94 -8.62
C LYS A 304 -23.00 -5.29 -8.91
N LEU A 305 -22.64 -5.41 -10.19
CA LEU A 305 -21.25 -5.74 -10.59
C LEU A 305 -20.27 -4.66 -10.14
N LEU A 306 -20.59 -3.39 -10.35
CA LEU A 306 -19.76 -2.26 -9.92
C LEU A 306 -19.59 -2.23 -8.38
N MET A 307 -20.68 -2.47 -7.64
CA MET A 307 -20.61 -2.51 -6.16
C MET A 307 -19.80 -3.71 -5.66
N ALA A 308 -19.95 -4.86 -6.29
CA ALA A 308 -19.15 -6.05 -5.99
C ALA A 308 -17.66 -5.81 -6.24
N GLU A 309 -17.31 -5.12 -7.33
CA GLU A 309 -15.93 -4.77 -7.65
C GLU A 309 -15.31 -3.86 -6.58
N TYR A 310 -16.01 -2.81 -6.15
CA TYR A 310 -15.53 -1.93 -5.07
C TYR A 310 -15.34 -2.68 -3.75
N LEU A 311 -16.26 -3.59 -3.42
CA LEU A 311 -16.17 -4.43 -2.23
C LEU A 311 -14.95 -5.35 -2.30
N ILE A 312 -14.76 -6.03 -3.42
CA ILE A 312 -13.63 -6.93 -3.65
C ILE A 312 -12.30 -6.15 -3.60
N PHE A 313 -12.23 -4.99 -4.24
CA PHE A 313 -11.06 -4.14 -4.21
C PHE A 313 -10.69 -3.72 -2.78
N GLY A 314 -11.65 -3.23 -1.99
CA GLY A 314 -11.42 -2.82 -0.60
C GLY A 314 -10.95 -3.99 0.28
N ILE A 315 -11.55 -5.18 0.14
CA ILE A 315 -11.14 -6.39 0.85
C ILE A 315 -9.74 -6.81 0.44
N ALA A 316 -9.43 -6.83 -0.87
CA ALA A 316 -8.13 -7.22 -1.39
C ALA A 316 -7.02 -6.27 -0.93
N GLN A 317 -7.26 -4.95 -0.96
CA GLN A 317 -6.32 -3.94 -0.49
C GLN A 317 -5.99 -4.12 1.01
N LEU A 318 -7.00 -4.25 1.86
CA LEU A 318 -6.82 -4.48 3.29
C LEU A 318 -6.10 -5.81 3.57
N PHE A 319 -6.46 -6.87 2.84
CA PHE A 319 -5.82 -8.18 2.95
C PHE A 319 -4.33 -8.10 2.63
N VAL A 320 -3.95 -7.44 1.54
CA VAL A 320 -2.55 -7.32 1.11
C VAL A 320 -1.70 -6.64 2.19
N PHE A 321 -2.19 -5.57 2.82
CA PHE A 321 -1.46 -4.91 3.92
C PHE A 321 -1.32 -5.82 5.15
N CYS A 322 -2.41 -6.43 5.59
CA CYS A 322 -2.41 -7.28 6.78
C CYS A 322 -1.59 -8.55 6.57
N TRP A 323 -1.63 -9.14 5.36
CA TRP A 323 -0.87 -10.34 5.01
C TRP A 323 0.64 -10.11 5.10
N HIS A 324 1.15 -9.07 4.40
CA HIS A 324 2.59 -8.83 4.35
C HIS A 324 3.15 -8.33 5.69
N SER A 325 2.36 -7.55 6.43
CA SER A 325 2.74 -7.17 7.79
C SER A 325 2.80 -8.37 8.74
N ASN A 326 1.83 -9.29 8.63
CA ASN A 326 1.80 -10.51 9.42
C ASN A 326 2.95 -11.47 9.05
N ASP A 327 3.33 -11.54 7.76
CA ASP A 327 4.49 -12.32 7.30
C ASP A 327 5.79 -11.81 7.95
N VAL A 328 6.00 -10.49 8.00
CA VAL A 328 7.16 -9.90 8.70
C VAL A 328 7.15 -10.24 10.19
N LEU A 329 6.00 -10.22 10.84
CA LEU A 329 5.88 -10.61 12.25
C LEU A 329 6.28 -12.06 12.48
N ILE A 330 5.76 -13.00 11.67
CA ILE A 330 6.09 -14.42 11.76
C ILE A 330 7.58 -14.67 11.53
N LYS A 331 8.17 -14.02 10.51
CA LYS A 331 9.60 -14.12 10.23
C LYS A 331 10.46 -13.58 11.37
N ASN A 332 10.01 -12.49 11.98
CA ASN A 332 10.68 -11.93 13.16
C ASN A 332 10.60 -12.87 14.38
N GLU A 333 9.47 -13.53 14.61
CA GLU A 333 9.34 -14.52 15.68
C GLU A 333 10.25 -15.73 15.45
N ASN A 334 10.34 -16.23 14.21
CA ASN A 334 11.22 -17.33 13.82
C ASN A 334 12.71 -16.96 13.87
N MET A 335 13.04 -15.65 13.88
CA MET A 335 14.41 -15.19 13.92
C MET A 335 15.15 -15.59 15.21
N THR A 336 14.44 -15.71 16.34
CA THR A 336 15.01 -16.06 17.64
C THR A 336 15.65 -17.46 17.66
N SER A 337 15.18 -18.37 16.81
CA SER A 337 15.75 -19.73 16.68
C SER A 337 16.96 -19.75 15.74
N GLY A 338 17.18 -18.72 14.92
CA GLY A 338 18.23 -18.69 13.91
C GLY A 338 19.63 -19.07 14.40
N PRO A 339 20.15 -18.49 15.50
CA PRO A 339 21.44 -18.87 16.06
C PRO A 339 21.52 -20.33 16.49
N PHE A 340 20.41 -20.93 16.94
CA PHE A 340 20.35 -22.33 17.36
C PHE A 340 20.22 -23.33 16.18
N GLU A 341 20.01 -22.84 14.97
CA GLU A 341 20.08 -23.65 13.75
C GLU A 341 21.52 -23.84 13.24
N SER A 342 22.50 -23.14 13.85
CA SER A 342 23.92 -23.29 13.58
C SER A 342 24.52 -24.48 14.36
N ASN A 343 25.82 -24.79 14.11
CA ASN A 343 26.58 -25.78 14.86
C ASN A 343 27.01 -25.27 16.25
N TRP A 344 26.18 -24.47 16.93
CA TRP A 344 26.47 -23.84 18.23
C TRP A 344 26.86 -24.82 19.33
N TYR A 345 26.43 -26.09 19.27
CA TYR A 345 26.70 -27.11 20.25
C TYR A 345 28.19 -27.53 20.29
N THR A 346 28.90 -27.34 19.17
CA THR A 346 30.35 -27.61 19.09
C THR A 346 31.20 -26.47 19.65
N ALA A 347 30.61 -25.31 19.89
CA ALA A 347 31.24 -24.09 20.36
C ALA A 347 31.72 -24.26 21.84
N ASN A 348 32.73 -23.49 22.23
CA ASN A 348 33.16 -23.40 23.61
C ASN A 348 32.18 -22.59 24.48
N TYR A 349 32.41 -22.57 25.81
CA TYR A 349 31.52 -21.91 26.76
C TYR A 349 31.32 -20.38 26.46
N ARG A 350 32.39 -19.68 26.09
CA ARG A 350 32.36 -18.25 25.79
C ARG A 350 31.52 -17.99 24.54
N GLN A 351 31.73 -18.71 23.47
CA GLN A 351 30.98 -18.63 22.22
C GLN A 351 29.50 -18.98 22.42
N LYS A 352 29.16 -19.99 23.23
CA LYS A 352 27.79 -20.34 23.59
C LYS A 352 27.08 -19.20 24.32
N LYS A 353 27.78 -18.45 25.18
CA LYS A 353 27.25 -17.26 25.84
C LYS A 353 26.94 -16.16 24.82
N ASP A 354 27.81 -15.94 23.83
CA ASP A 354 27.62 -14.94 22.79
C ASP A 354 26.41 -15.29 21.90
N VAL A 355 26.22 -16.56 21.55
CA VAL A 355 25.03 -17.08 20.85
C VAL A 355 23.75 -16.79 21.65
N LEU A 356 23.76 -17.05 22.95
CA LEU A 356 22.62 -16.83 23.82
C LEU A 356 22.26 -15.33 23.90
N LEU A 357 23.28 -14.47 24.03
CA LEU A 357 23.09 -13.00 24.04
C LEU A 357 22.52 -12.51 22.69
N LEU A 358 23.06 -13.00 21.57
CA LEU A 358 22.54 -12.68 20.24
C LEU A 358 21.07 -13.11 20.11
N SER A 359 20.73 -14.35 20.48
CA SER A 359 19.34 -14.83 20.43
C SER A 359 18.41 -13.97 21.30
N GLY A 360 18.86 -13.51 22.48
CA GLY A 360 18.14 -12.58 23.33
C GLY A 360 17.87 -11.24 22.65
N GLN A 361 18.83 -10.68 21.91
CA GLN A 361 18.67 -9.45 21.16
C GLN A 361 17.72 -9.61 19.96
N LEU A 362 17.74 -10.75 19.28
CA LEU A 362 16.87 -11.07 18.15
C LEU A 362 15.39 -11.24 18.56
N ARG A 363 15.06 -11.28 19.84
CA ARG A 363 13.68 -11.28 20.37
C ARG A 363 12.93 -9.95 20.20
N ILE A 364 13.65 -8.87 19.87
CA ILE A 364 13.01 -7.56 19.69
C ILE A 364 11.99 -7.65 18.55
N LYS A 365 10.71 -7.55 18.90
CA LYS A 365 9.62 -7.68 17.92
C LYS A 365 9.57 -6.47 16.99
N ASN A 366 9.43 -6.77 15.72
CA ASN A 366 9.16 -5.82 14.66
C ASN A 366 7.72 -6.01 14.20
N ILE A 367 6.82 -5.15 14.66
CA ILE A 367 5.38 -5.21 14.37
C ILE A 367 4.98 -3.91 13.71
N PHE A 368 4.33 -4.01 12.55
CA PHE A 368 3.70 -2.84 11.93
C PHE A 368 2.31 -2.61 12.54
N THR A 369 2.01 -1.35 12.83
CA THR A 369 0.81 -0.95 13.55
C THR A 369 -0.06 -0.03 12.69
N ALA A 370 -1.33 0.03 13.04
CA ALA A 370 -2.27 1.03 12.55
C ALA A 370 -2.73 1.88 13.76
N GLY A 371 -2.04 3.00 13.98
CA GLY A 371 -2.19 3.80 15.19
C GLY A 371 -1.74 3.03 16.44
N PRO A 372 -2.11 3.55 17.63
CA PRO A 372 -1.75 2.93 18.89
C PRO A 372 -2.65 1.73 19.26
N PHE A 373 -3.75 1.50 18.53
CA PHE A 373 -4.80 0.58 18.98
C PHE A 373 -4.79 -0.76 18.25
N ALA A 374 -4.19 -0.86 17.07
CA ALA A 374 -4.26 -2.06 16.25
C ALA A 374 -2.91 -2.41 15.61
N ASN A 375 -2.61 -3.70 15.57
CA ASN A 375 -1.50 -4.24 14.79
C ASN A 375 -2.02 -4.61 13.39
N LEU A 376 -1.21 -4.40 12.35
CA LEU A 376 -1.51 -4.84 10.99
C LEU A 376 -1.29 -6.35 10.89
N THR A 377 -2.28 -7.14 11.27
CA THR A 377 -2.21 -8.61 11.30
C THR A 377 -3.45 -9.25 10.68
N LEU A 378 -3.38 -10.53 10.33
CA LEU A 378 -4.54 -11.26 9.82
C LEU A 378 -5.72 -11.31 10.81
N PRO A 379 -5.54 -11.49 12.13
CA PRO A 379 -6.64 -11.34 13.09
C PRO A 379 -7.34 -9.99 13.01
N THR A 380 -6.58 -8.90 12.84
CA THR A 380 -7.15 -7.54 12.68
C THR A 380 -7.95 -7.42 11.38
N PHE A 381 -7.46 -7.98 10.28
CA PHE A 381 -8.21 -8.07 9.02
C PHE A 381 -9.58 -8.74 9.22
N ILE A 382 -9.62 -9.90 9.87
CA ILE A 382 -10.86 -10.63 10.15
C ILE A 382 -11.80 -9.81 11.04
N ASN A 383 -11.27 -9.13 12.06
CA ASN A 383 -12.08 -8.30 12.96
C ASN A 383 -12.71 -7.10 12.24
N ILE A 384 -12.00 -6.48 11.30
CA ILE A 384 -12.55 -5.39 10.48
C ILE A 384 -13.68 -5.89 9.60
N LEU A 385 -13.51 -7.05 8.95
CA LEU A 385 -14.58 -7.65 8.13
C LEU A 385 -15.82 -8.01 8.97
N LYS A 386 -15.62 -8.59 10.16
CA LYS A 386 -16.71 -8.88 11.10
C LYS A 386 -17.43 -7.60 11.53
N GLY A 387 -16.68 -6.54 11.84
CA GLY A 387 -17.22 -5.22 12.18
C GLY A 387 -18.05 -4.63 11.04
N ALA A 388 -17.52 -4.62 9.81
CA ALA A 388 -18.22 -4.13 8.63
C ALA A 388 -19.52 -4.91 8.37
N TYR A 389 -19.49 -6.25 8.54
CA TYR A 389 -20.68 -7.09 8.43
C TYR A 389 -21.71 -6.78 9.52
N SER A 390 -21.29 -6.56 10.76
CA SER A 390 -22.21 -6.21 11.87
C SER A 390 -22.90 -4.87 11.63
N TYR A 391 -22.18 -3.85 11.14
CA TYR A 391 -22.78 -2.57 10.76
C TYR A 391 -23.73 -2.71 9.56
N TYR A 392 -23.36 -3.52 8.57
CA TYR A 392 -24.26 -3.83 7.46
C TYR A 392 -25.59 -4.45 7.92
N THR A 393 -25.54 -5.43 8.84
CA THR A 393 -26.76 -6.07 9.37
C THR A 393 -27.63 -5.11 10.17
N LEU A 394 -27.03 -4.10 10.81
CA LEU A 394 -27.75 -3.04 11.52
C LEU A 394 -28.48 -2.10 10.54
N LEU A 395 -27.82 -1.73 9.44
CA LEU A 395 -28.40 -0.85 8.42
C LEU A 395 -29.53 -1.51 7.60
N ARG A 396 -29.57 -2.83 7.55
CA ARG A 396 -30.60 -3.60 6.82
C ARG A 396 -31.92 -3.72 7.59
N LYS A 397 -31.91 -3.51 8.90
CA LYS A 397 -33.13 -3.51 9.74
C LYS A 397 -33.88 -2.18 9.55
#